data_a63717fa2b2d5b58af2d873d3eaa0efd
#
_entry.id   a63717fa2b2d5b58af2d873d3eaa0efd
#
_cell.length_a   1.000
_cell.length_b   1.000
_cell.length_c   1.000
_cell.angle_alpha   90.00
_cell.angle_beta   90.00
_cell.angle_gamma   90.00
#
_symmetry.space_group_name_H-M   'P 1'
#
loop_
_entity.id
_entity.type
_entity.pdbx_description
1 polymer ?
#
loop_
_entity_poly.entity_id
_entity_poly.type
_entity_poly.pdbx_seq_one_letter_code
_entity_poly.pdbx_strand_id
1 'polypeptide(L)'
;YYCAFRYGVSDINFAIFAPYPGSELFTQLEKQKKIKVSDEYIKKLLIQFDLTKSFSHCNNVPGIILMILRILGFSISYLIIYLSRPKKIINLIMNILRNKFVANSLIEQRVYDMLVRNKLKSK
;
A
#
# COMPACT_ATOMS: atom_id res chain seq x y z
N TYR A 1 9.26 -8.28 -9.62
CA TYR A 1 8.33 -8.71 -10.69
C TYR A 1 8.60 -10.16 -11.11
N TYR A 2 9.85 -10.56 -11.36
CA TYR A 2 10.21 -11.94 -11.72
C TYR A 2 9.70 -12.96 -10.68
N CYS A 3 9.90 -12.70 -9.39
CA CYS A 3 9.40 -13.56 -8.31
C CYS A 3 7.87 -13.65 -8.29
N ALA A 4 7.17 -12.55 -8.52
CA ALA A 4 5.70 -12.54 -8.58
C ALA A 4 5.18 -13.41 -9.73
N PHE A 5 5.83 -13.36 -10.88
CA PHE A 5 5.49 -14.19 -12.02
C PHE A 5 5.85 -15.66 -11.80
N ARG A 6 7.10 -15.94 -11.41
CA ARG A 6 7.65 -17.31 -11.30
C ARG A 6 7.06 -18.11 -10.14
N TYR A 7 6.96 -17.50 -8.96
CA TYR A 7 6.52 -18.19 -7.74
C TYR A 7 5.06 -17.95 -7.40
N GLY A 8 4.38 -17.14 -8.19
CA GLY A 8 2.96 -16.91 -8.06
C GLY A 8 2.56 -16.25 -6.75
N VAL A 9 3.33 -15.26 -6.35
CA VAL A 9 3.02 -14.41 -5.20
C VAL A 9 1.62 -13.85 -5.34
N SER A 10 0.84 -13.93 -4.28
CA SER A 10 -0.57 -13.50 -4.29
C SER A 10 -0.73 -12.02 -4.04
N ASP A 11 0.26 -11.41 -3.39
CA ASP A 11 0.23 -10.01 -2.99
C ASP A 11 1.63 -9.43 -2.88
N ILE A 12 1.76 -8.12 -3.15
CA ILE A 12 3.01 -7.38 -3.04
C ILE A 12 2.71 -6.08 -2.31
N ASN A 13 3.55 -5.73 -1.33
CA ASN A 13 3.47 -4.46 -0.63
C ASN A 13 4.64 -3.55 -0.97
N PHE A 14 4.35 -2.30 -1.31
CA PHE A 14 5.34 -1.23 -1.48
C PHE A 14 5.25 -0.29 -0.28
N ALA A 15 6.16 -0.45 0.67
CA ALA A 15 6.27 0.43 1.81
C ALA A 15 7.26 1.56 1.50
N ILE A 16 6.90 2.79 1.86
CA ILE A 16 7.83 3.91 1.85
C ILE A 16 8.63 3.84 3.15
N PHE A 17 9.94 4.02 3.01
CA PHE A 17 10.81 3.99 4.16
C PHE A 17 10.50 5.15 5.14
N ALA A 18 10.37 4.83 6.40
CA ALA A 18 10.23 5.77 7.50
C ALA A 18 11.19 5.43 8.63
N PRO A 19 11.98 6.36 9.12
CA PRO A 19 12.82 6.15 10.28
C PRO A 19 11.96 6.07 11.54
N TYR A 20 11.99 4.92 12.22
CA TYR A 20 11.28 4.74 13.49
C TYR A 20 12.12 5.22 14.65
N PRO A 21 11.50 5.82 15.70
CA PRO A 21 12.19 6.16 16.94
C PRO A 21 12.94 4.95 17.51
N GLY A 22 14.19 5.14 17.89
CA GLY A 22 15.08 4.07 18.36
C GLY A 22 15.93 3.41 17.29
N SER A 23 15.68 3.67 15.97
CA SER A 23 16.58 3.22 14.91
C SER A 23 17.81 4.14 14.81
N GLU A 24 18.93 3.58 14.34
CA GLU A 24 20.18 4.34 14.15
C GLU A 24 19.97 5.54 13.21
N LEU A 25 19.25 5.32 12.10
CA LEU A 25 18.97 6.38 11.14
C LEU A 25 18.08 7.48 11.74
N PHE A 26 17.11 7.11 12.58
CA PHE A 26 16.32 8.10 13.32
C PHE A 26 17.21 8.99 14.17
N THR A 27 18.11 8.39 14.95
CA THR A 27 19.06 9.10 15.81
C THR A 27 19.99 10.02 15.01
N GLN A 28 20.44 9.58 13.82
CA GLN A 28 21.26 10.42 12.93
C GLN A 28 20.46 11.63 12.40
N LEU A 29 19.22 11.44 11.96
CA LEU A 29 18.36 12.51 11.46
C LEU A 29 17.94 13.48 12.58
N GLU A 30 17.74 12.98 13.79
CA GLU A 30 17.46 13.80 14.97
C GLU A 30 18.67 14.68 15.35
N LYS A 31 19.89 14.12 15.34
CA LYS A 31 21.13 14.88 15.53
C LYS A 31 21.31 15.98 14.46
N GLN A 32 20.87 15.71 13.23
CA GLN A 32 20.86 16.69 12.15
C GLN A 32 19.69 17.71 12.25
N LYS A 33 18.86 17.65 13.29
CA LYS A 33 17.67 18.49 13.50
C LYS A 33 16.64 18.41 12.36
N LYS A 34 16.67 17.32 11.57
CA LYS A 34 15.72 17.10 10.47
C LYS A 34 14.39 16.50 10.92
N ILE A 35 14.42 15.75 11.99
CA ILE A 35 13.24 15.16 12.62
C ILE A 35 13.32 15.32 14.12
N LYS A 36 12.16 15.34 14.77
CA LYS A 36 12.05 15.40 16.23
C LYS A 36 10.91 14.45 16.63
N VAL A 37 11.10 13.74 17.75
CA VAL A 37 10.02 12.95 18.33
C VAL A 37 8.91 13.90 18.79
N SER A 38 7.77 13.80 18.14
CA SER A 38 6.55 14.55 18.48
C SER A 38 5.33 13.75 18.09
N ASP A 39 4.18 14.07 18.69
CA ASP A 39 2.90 13.46 18.32
C ASP A 39 2.59 13.66 16.83
N GLU A 40 3.01 14.79 16.28
CA GLU A 40 2.89 15.08 14.86
C GLU A 40 3.72 14.14 14.01
N TYR A 41 4.95 13.80 14.43
CA TYR A 41 5.79 12.83 13.74
C TYR A 41 5.16 11.43 13.77
N ILE A 42 4.64 11.01 14.92
CA ILE A 42 3.94 9.72 15.06
C ILE A 42 2.71 9.67 14.15
N LYS A 43 1.91 10.73 14.09
CA LYS A 43 0.80 10.84 13.14
C LYS A 43 1.26 10.72 11.69
N LYS A 44 2.39 11.34 11.32
CA LYS A 44 2.99 11.21 9.97
C LYS A 44 3.41 9.77 9.67
N LEU A 45 3.94 9.03 10.64
CA LEU A 45 4.26 7.61 10.47
C LEU A 45 3.00 6.77 10.18
N LEU A 46 1.90 7.04 10.86
CA LEU A 46 0.63 6.35 10.62
C LEU A 46 0.04 6.67 9.23
N ILE A 47 0.19 7.92 8.76
CA ILE A 47 -0.28 8.34 7.44
C ILE A 47 0.47 7.61 6.31
N GLN A 48 1.68 7.10 6.53
CA GLN A 48 2.42 6.34 5.51
C GLN A 48 1.74 5.03 5.10
N PHE A 49 0.82 4.51 5.90
CA PHE A 49 -0.04 3.38 5.51
C PHE A 49 -1.14 3.79 4.54
N ASP A 50 -1.43 5.10 4.41
CA ASP A 50 -2.37 5.62 3.42
C ASP A 50 -1.69 5.67 2.03
N LEU A 51 -2.37 5.12 1.01
CA LEU A 51 -1.87 5.11 -0.36
C LEU A 51 -1.81 6.51 -0.99
N THR A 52 -2.63 7.43 -0.49
CA THR A 52 -2.80 8.77 -1.07
C THR A 52 -1.85 9.80 -0.50
N LYS A 53 -1.14 9.46 0.58
CA LYS A 53 -0.23 10.39 1.27
C LYS A 53 1.12 9.74 1.47
N SER A 54 2.17 10.48 1.21
CA SER A 54 3.53 10.04 1.52
C SER A 54 4.39 11.21 1.96
N PHE A 55 5.30 10.93 2.87
CA PHE A 55 6.32 11.88 3.30
C PHE A 55 7.69 11.37 2.89
N SER A 56 8.51 12.25 2.35
CA SER A 56 9.89 11.93 2.03
C SER A 56 10.80 12.42 3.16
N HIS A 57 11.70 11.55 3.59
CA HIS A 57 12.80 11.91 4.48
C HIS A 57 14.10 12.17 3.71
N CYS A 58 14.06 12.07 2.37
CA CYS A 58 15.18 12.37 1.48
C CYS A 58 15.09 13.79 0.98
N ASN A 59 16.23 14.51 0.94
CA ASN A 59 16.27 15.90 0.46
C ASN A 59 15.99 16.01 -1.05
N ASN A 60 16.35 14.96 -1.82
CA ASN A 60 16.32 15.00 -3.28
C ASN A 60 15.06 14.39 -3.90
N VAL A 61 14.21 13.74 -3.10
CA VAL A 61 13.01 13.07 -3.61
C VAL A 61 11.79 13.61 -2.89
N PRO A 62 10.95 14.39 -3.54
CA PRO A 62 9.72 14.89 -2.95
C PRO A 62 8.71 13.75 -2.71
N GLY A 63 7.90 13.88 -1.66
CA GLY A 63 6.92 12.86 -1.26
C GLY A 63 5.93 12.51 -2.36
N ILE A 64 5.59 13.46 -3.24
CA ILE A 64 4.68 13.23 -4.36
C ILE A 64 5.24 12.23 -5.38
N ILE A 65 6.55 12.26 -5.64
CA ILE A 65 7.21 11.29 -6.51
C ILE A 65 7.16 9.90 -5.89
N LEU A 66 7.41 9.78 -4.57
CA LEU A 66 7.30 8.50 -3.86
C LEU A 66 5.88 7.93 -3.91
N MET A 67 4.87 8.80 -3.80
CA MET A 67 3.46 8.40 -3.93
C MET A 67 3.17 7.85 -5.32
N ILE A 68 3.59 8.56 -6.37
CA ILE A 68 3.40 8.14 -7.77
C ILE A 68 4.10 6.80 -8.02
N LEU A 69 5.36 6.66 -7.62
CA LEU A 69 6.13 5.43 -7.77
C LEU A 69 5.46 4.26 -7.02
N ARG A 70 4.92 4.51 -5.85
CA ARG A 70 4.18 3.51 -5.07
C ARG A 70 2.91 3.06 -5.80
N ILE A 71 2.11 4.00 -6.30
CA ILE A 71 0.89 3.69 -7.06
C ILE A 71 1.23 2.92 -8.34
N LEU A 72 2.24 3.37 -9.09
CA LEU A 72 2.72 2.67 -10.29
C LEU A 72 3.22 1.27 -9.95
N GLY A 73 4.01 1.12 -8.88
CA GLY A 73 4.50 -0.16 -8.41
C GLY A 73 3.37 -1.14 -8.11
N PHE A 74 2.35 -0.70 -7.38
CA PHE A 74 1.15 -1.50 -7.13
C PHE A 74 0.42 -1.85 -8.43
N SER A 75 0.15 -0.85 -9.29
CA SER A 75 -0.60 -1.06 -10.53
C SER A 75 0.06 -2.08 -11.44
N ILE A 76 1.37 -1.94 -11.67
CA ILE A 76 2.15 -2.86 -12.50
C ILE A 76 2.18 -4.27 -11.87
N SER A 77 2.38 -4.36 -10.55
CA SER A 77 2.44 -5.66 -9.87
C SER A 77 1.13 -6.42 -9.98
N TYR A 78 0.00 -5.75 -9.73
CA TYR A 78 -1.30 -6.38 -9.84
C TYR A 78 -1.66 -6.71 -11.29
N LEU A 79 -1.30 -5.85 -12.25
CA LEU A 79 -1.45 -6.17 -13.67
C LEU A 79 -0.74 -7.48 -14.01
N ILE A 80 0.53 -7.64 -13.59
CA ILE A 80 1.31 -8.86 -13.81
C ILE A 80 0.67 -10.06 -13.12
N ILE A 81 0.25 -9.93 -11.86
CA ILE A 81 -0.37 -11.01 -11.09
C ILE A 81 -1.66 -11.48 -11.76
N TYR A 82 -2.51 -10.56 -12.18
CA TYR A 82 -3.79 -10.88 -12.80
C TYR A 82 -3.64 -11.42 -14.23
N LEU A 83 -2.75 -10.86 -15.03
CA LEU A 83 -2.46 -11.39 -16.38
C LEU A 83 -1.85 -12.79 -16.32
N SER A 84 -1.00 -13.06 -15.34
CA SER A 84 -0.40 -14.39 -15.15
C SER A 84 -1.39 -15.45 -14.67
N ARG A 85 -2.52 -15.02 -14.10
CA ARG A 85 -3.52 -15.91 -13.48
C ARG A 85 -4.95 -15.48 -13.75
N PRO A 86 -5.42 -15.62 -15.00
CA PRO A 86 -6.77 -15.16 -15.39
C PRO A 86 -7.89 -15.82 -14.57
N LYS A 87 -7.67 -17.03 -14.05
CA LYS A 87 -8.61 -17.71 -13.14
C LYS A 87 -8.89 -16.91 -11.86
N LYS A 88 -7.92 -16.11 -11.38
CA LYS A 88 -8.15 -15.25 -10.21
C LYS A 88 -9.15 -14.14 -10.50
N ILE A 89 -9.09 -13.54 -11.70
CA ILE A 89 -10.04 -12.50 -12.11
C ILE A 89 -11.45 -13.08 -12.19
N ILE A 90 -11.59 -14.25 -12.81
CA ILE A 90 -12.88 -14.93 -12.95
C ILE A 90 -13.46 -15.24 -11.57
N ASN A 91 -12.66 -15.79 -10.67
CA ASN A 91 -13.09 -16.09 -9.30
C ASN A 91 -13.46 -14.80 -8.53
N LEU A 92 -12.72 -13.71 -8.69
CA LEU A 92 -13.05 -12.43 -8.07
C LEU A 92 -14.41 -11.93 -8.53
N ILE A 93 -14.64 -11.89 -9.84
CA ILE A 93 -15.93 -11.47 -10.44
C ILE A 93 -17.06 -12.38 -9.94
N MET A 94 -16.87 -13.69 -9.97
CA MET A 94 -17.87 -14.66 -9.52
C MET A 94 -18.19 -14.49 -8.02
N ASN A 95 -17.19 -14.26 -7.19
CA ASN A 95 -17.37 -14.03 -5.75
C ASN A 95 -18.13 -12.73 -5.47
N ILE A 96 -17.84 -11.68 -6.21
CA ILE A 96 -18.59 -10.40 -6.12
C ILE A 96 -20.05 -10.61 -6.51
N LEU A 97 -20.32 -11.31 -7.62
CA LEU A 97 -21.68 -11.58 -8.10
C LEU A 97 -22.48 -12.48 -7.14
N ARG A 98 -21.81 -13.44 -6.50
CA ARG A 98 -22.46 -14.39 -5.57
C ARG A 98 -22.62 -13.84 -4.16
N ASN A 99 -22.19 -12.62 -3.86
CA ASN A 99 -22.12 -12.04 -2.51
C ASN A 99 -21.34 -12.93 -1.50
N LYS A 100 -20.57 -13.91 -1.96
CA LYS A 100 -19.68 -14.75 -1.15
C LYS A 100 -18.27 -14.21 -1.31
N PHE A 101 -17.92 -13.23 -0.47
CA PHE A 101 -16.64 -12.58 -0.58
C PHE A 101 -15.61 -13.30 0.30
N VAL A 102 -14.66 -13.96 -0.33
CA VAL A 102 -13.45 -14.46 0.30
C VAL A 102 -12.30 -13.65 -0.29
N ALA A 103 -11.77 -12.71 0.48
CA ALA A 103 -10.63 -11.92 0.06
C ALA A 103 -9.36 -12.77 0.07
N ASN A 104 -8.77 -12.96 -1.11
CA ASN A 104 -7.49 -13.67 -1.27
C ASN A 104 -6.30 -12.71 -1.44
N SER A 105 -6.56 -11.39 -1.48
CA SER A 105 -5.52 -10.36 -1.57
C SER A 105 -5.96 -9.10 -0.82
N LEU A 106 -4.99 -8.24 -0.47
CA LEU A 106 -5.25 -6.96 0.19
C LEU A 106 -6.12 -6.01 -0.65
N ILE A 107 -5.96 -6.04 -1.98
CA ILE A 107 -6.82 -5.24 -2.87
C ILE A 107 -8.25 -5.76 -2.85
N GLU A 108 -8.45 -7.06 -2.92
CA GLU A 108 -9.79 -7.65 -2.86
C GLU A 108 -10.49 -7.25 -1.56
N GLN A 109 -9.78 -7.29 -0.44
CA GLN A 109 -10.31 -6.84 0.85
C GLN A 109 -10.69 -5.35 0.84
N ARG A 110 -9.85 -4.49 0.28
CA ARG A 110 -10.13 -3.04 0.18
C ARG A 110 -11.31 -2.73 -0.73
N VAL A 111 -11.41 -3.42 -1.87
CA VAL A 111 -12.57 -3.29 -2.77
C VAL A 111 -13.85 -3.70 -2.06
N TYR A 112 -13.82 -4.79 -1.32
CA TYR A 112 -14.96 -5.22 -0.52
C TYR A 112 -15.36 -4.20 0.54
N ASP A 113 -14.41 -3.71 1.33
CA ASP A 113 -14.66 -2.69 2.36
C ASP A 113 -15.26 -1.42 1.76
N MET A 114 -14.80 -1.03 0.57
CA MET A 114 -15.33 0.12 -0.16
C MET A 114 -16.78 -0.13 -0.62
N LEU A 115 -17.09 -1.32 -1.13
CA LEU A 115 -18.44 -1.69 -1.56
C LEU A 115 -19.41 -1.78 -0.39
N VAL A 116 -18.99 -2.37 0.73
CA VAL A 116 -19.79 -2.45 1.97
C VAL A 116 -20.05 -1.06 2.52
N ARG A 117 -19.03 -0.21 2.56
CA ARG A 117 -19.16 1.18 3.03
C ARG A 117 -20.15 1.99 2.18
N ASN A 118 -20.13 1.80 0.86
CA ASN A 118 -21.08 2.47 -0.04
C ASN A 118 -22.50 1.96 0.14
N LYS A 119 -22.71 0.66 0.39
CA LYS A 119 -24.03 0.10 0.72
C LYS A 119 -24.59 0.64 2.05
N LEU A 120 -23.72 0.87 3.04
CA LEU A 120 -24.13 1.43 4.34
C LEU A 120 -24.48 2.93 4.26
N LYS A 121 -23.89 3.66 3.31
CA LYS A 121 -24.20 5.07 3.08
C LYS A 121 -25.49 5.30 2.26
N SER A 122 -25.94 4.27 1.55
CA SER A 122 -27.16 4.30 0.69
C SER A 122 -28.44 3.85 1.42
N LYS A 123 -28.33 3.50 2.71
CA LYS A 123 -29.46 3.26 3.61
C LYS A 123 -29.61 4.42 4.59
#